data_f110d107202987e204ce8a763d6dd959
#
_entry.id   f110d107202987e204ce8a763d6dd959
#
_cell.length_a   1.000
_cell.length_b   1.000
_cell.length_c   1.000
_cell.angle_alpha   90.00
_cell.angle_beta   90.00
_cell.angle_gamma   90.00
#
_symmetry.space_group_name_H-M   'P 1'
#
loop_
_entity.id
_entity.type
_entity.pdbx_description
1 polymer ?
#
loop_
_entity_poly.entity_id
_entity_poly.type
_entity_poly.pdbx_seq_one_letter_code
_entity_poly.pdbx_strand_id
1 'polypeptide(L)'
;MAFLYYCYVKTLADFEASLNAEQPAANLSAALKSLWYDAKGNWDKAHTEVDHLSDTSSEWVHAYLHRKEGDIWNADYWYRKAGKARPDISLGEEWKQLVLELLNA
;
A
#
# COMPACT_ATOMS: atom_id res chain seq x y z
N MET A 1 4.56 -23.35 15.48
CA MET A 1 3.63 -23.41 14.37
C MET A 1 3.86 -22.26 13.44
N ALA A 2 4.37 -22.55 12.26
CA ALA A 2 4.72 -21.51 11.28
C ALA A 2 3.50 -20.68 10.85
N PHE A 3 2.34 -21.29 10.73
CA PHE A 3 1.14 -20.57 10.27
C PHE A 3 0.70 -19.47 11.22
N LEU A 4 1.09 -19.50 12.48
CA LEU A 4 0.73 -18.45 13.43
C LEU A 4 1.43 -17.13 13.14
N TYR A 5 2.58 -17.18 12.47
CA TYR A 5 3.32 -15.97 12.15
C TYR A 5 2.65 -15.13 11.06
N TYR A 6 1.86 -15.76 10.19
CA TYR A 6 1.18 -15.04 9.11
C TYR A 6 0.08 -14.11 9.61
N CYS A 7 -0.35 -14.28 10.86
CA CYS A 7 -1.36 -13.42 11.45
C CYS A 7 -0.76 -12.13 12.03
N TYR A 8 0.57 -12.05 12.13
CA TYR A 8 1.25 -10.93 12.77
C TYR A 8 2.27 -10.30 11.83
N VAL A 9 1.82 -9.28 11.10
CA VAL A 9 2.70 -8.47 10.29
C VAL A 9 2.92 -7.17 11.04
N LYS A 10 4.09 -7.00 11.65
CA LYS A 10 4.40 -5.83 12.47
C LYS A 10 5.52 -4.98 11.91
N THR A 11 6.39 -5.56 11.08
CA THR A 11 7.55 -4.87 10.55
C THR A 11 7.54 -4.92 9.03
N LEU A 12 8.35 -4.08 8.41
CA LEU A 12 8.54 -4.14 6.96
C LEU A 12 9.04 -5.52 6.53
N ALA A 13 9.97 -6.10 7.30
CA ALA A 13 10.49 -7.43 6.99
C ALA A 13 9.38 -8.49 7.03
N ASP A 14 8.49 -8.42 8.02
CA ASP A 14 7.34 -9.31 8.11
C ASP A 14 6.42 -9.13 6.91
N PHE A 15 6.18 -7.89 6.51
CA PHE A 15 5.32 -7.57 5.37
C PHE A 15 5.92 -8.14 4.09
N GLU A 16 7.22 -7.92 3.87
CA GLU A 16 7.91 -8.44 2.69
C GLU A 16 7.89 -9.98 2.66
N ALA A 17 8.11 -10.61 3.81
CA ALA A 17 8.05 -12.08 3.90
C ALA A 17 6.66 -12.60 3.57
N SER A 18 5.60 -11.87 3.95
CA SER A 18 4.23 -12.27 3.69
C SER A 18 3.88 -12.30 2.20
N LEU A 19 4.69 -11.65 1.36
CA LEU A 19 4.48 -11.65 -0.09
C LEU A 19 4.65 -13.05 -0.69
N ASN A 20 5.25 -14.00 0.03
CA ASN A 20 5.35 -15.38 -0.41
C ASN A 20 4.03 -16.16 -0.26
N ALA A 21 3.08 -15.61 0.49
CA ALA A 21 1.78 -16.24 0.66
C ALA A 21 0.89 -16.00 -0.57
N GLU A 22 -0.19 -16.75 -0.68
CA GLU A 22 -1.14 -16.60 -1.79
C GLU A 22 -2.13 -15.47 -1.55
N GLN A 23 -2.36 -15.12 -0.29
CA GLN A 23 -3.31 -14.08 0.10
C GLN A 23 -2.66 -13.17 1.14
N PRO A 24 -3.07 -11.90 1.22
CA PRO A 24 -2.61 -11.04 2.29
C PRO A 24 -3.22 -11.46 3.62
N ALA A 25 -2.57 -11.10 4.73
CA ALA A 25 -3.10 -11.37 6.06
C ALA A 25 -4.47 -10.70 6.21
N ALA A 26 -5.43 -11.44 6.78
CA ALA A 26 -6.82 -10.99 6.84
C ALA A 26 -7.01 -9.72 7.68
N ASN A 27 -6.14 -9.49 8.66
CA ASN A 27 -6.26 -8.37 9.59
C ASN A 27 -5.59 -7.09 9.10
N LEU A 28 -5.00 -7.08 7.90
CA LEU A 28 -4.41 -5.87 7.36
C LEU A 28 -5.49 -4.86 6.96
N SER A 29 -5.16 -3.58 7.08
CA SER A 29 -6.03 -2.52 6.56
C SER A 29 -6.16 -2.62 5.05
N ALA A 30 -7.17 -1.97 4.49
CA ALA A 30 -7.34 -1.91 3.03
C ALA A 30 -6.11 -1.30 2.35
N ALA A 31 -5.55 -0.25 2.96
CA ALA A 31 -4.34 0.40 2.42
C ALA A 31 -3.16 -0.57 2.36
N LEU A 32 -2.93 -1.34 3.43
CA LEU A 32 -1.84 -2.32 3.45
C LEU A 32 -2.12 -3.49 2.50
N LYS A 33 -3.36 -3.95 2.39
CA LYS A 33 -3.72 -4.97 1.40
C LYS A 33 -3.46 -4.50 -0.02
N SER A 34 -3.76 -3.23 -0.29
CA SER A 34 -3.48 -2.62 -1.58
C SER A 34 -1.99 -2.68 -1.91
N LEU A 35 -1.14 -2.27 -0.97
CA LEU A 35 0.32 -2.33 -1.15
C LEU A 35 0.81 -3.76 -1.34
N TRP A 36 0.18 -4.72 -0.68
CA TRP A 36 0.50 -6.13 -0.85
C TRP A 36 0.21 -6.61 -2.27
N TYR A 37 -1.00 -6.31 -2.80
CA TYR A 37 -1.35 -6.69 -4.17
C TYR A 37 -0.47 -5.98 -5.20
N ASP A 38 -0.13 -4.71 -4.95
CA ASP A 38 0.77 -3.97 -5.83
C ASP A 38 2.14 -4.66 -5.92
N ALA A 39 2.71 -5.07 -4.79
CA ALA A 39 3.99 -5.77 -4.77
C ALA A 39 3.92 -7.13 -5.47
N LYS A 40 2.75 -7.76 -5.51
CA LYS A 40 2.53 -9.00 -6.24
C LYS A 40 2.32 -8.77 -7.74
N GLY A 41 2.38 -7.53 -8.20
CA GLY A 41 2.20 -7.20 -9.60
C GLY A 41 0.75 -7.09 -10.05
N ASN A 42 -0.19 -6.96 -9.12
CA ASN A 42 -1.62 -6.88 -9.44
C ASN A 42 -2.14 -5.47 -9.13
N TRP A 43 -1.85 -4.53 -10.03
CA TRP A 43 -2.24 -3.13 -9.86
C TRP A 43 -3.76 -2.97 -9.76
N ASP A 44 -4.51 -3.68 -10.63
CA ASP A 44 -5.96 -3.55 -10.66
C ASP A 44 -6.58 -3.92 -9.31
N LYS A 45 -6.13 -5.01 -8.71
CA LYS A 45 -6.64 -5.44 -7.41
C LYS A 45 -6.19 -4.50 -6.30
N ALA A 46 -4.98 -4.01 -6.39
CA ALA A 46 -4.48 -2.99 -5.44
C ALA A 46 -5.36 -1.76 -5.47
N HIS A 47 -5.69 -1.27 -6.66
CA HIS A 47 -6.54 -0.09 -6.84
C HIS A 47 -7.95 -0.32 -6.30
N THR A 48 -8.52 -1.50 -6.57
CA THR A 48 -9.86 -1.85 -6.10
C THR A 48 -9.97 -1.83 -4.58
N GLU A 49 -8.90 -2.20 -3.88
CA GLU A 49 -8.90 -2.19 -2.41
C GLU A 49 -9.11 -0.80 -1.82
N VAL A 50 -8.70 0.26 -2.50
CA VAL A 50 -8.69 1.62 -1.94
C VAL A 50 -9.54 2.64 -2.71
N ASP A 51 -9.95 2.36 -3.94
CA ASP A 51 -10.55 3.35 -4.83
C ASP A 51 -11.89 3.91 -4.34
N HIS A 52 -12.57 3.18 -3.49
CA HIS A 52 -13.89 3.55 -2.95
C HIS A 52 -13.83 4.04 -1.50
N LEU A 53 -12.62 4.18 -0.94
CA LEU A 53 -12.43 4.57 0.46
C LEU A 53 -11.93 6.01 0.53
N SER A 54 -12.30 6.70 1.61
CA SER A 54 -11.99 8.11 1.79
C SER A 54 -11.15 8.40 3.04
N ASP A 55 -10.63 7.36 3.70
CA ASP A 55 -9.69 7.58 4.79
C ASP A 55 -8.33 8.00 4.23
N THR A 56 -7.58 8.76 5.01
CA THR A 56 -6.30 9.35 4.58
C THR A 56 -5.32 8.28 4.07
N SER A 57 -5.20 7.17 4.77
CA SER A 57 -4.27 6.11 4.36
C SER A 57 -4.63 5.52 2.99
N SER A 58 -5.91 5.27 2.76
CA SER A 58 -6.37 4.72 1.47
C SER A 58 -6.17 5.74 0.34
N GLU A 59 -6.47 7.00 0.59
CA GLU A 59 -6.25 8.07 -0.40
C GLU A 59 -4.76 8.21 -0.74
N TRP A 60 -3.90 8.09 0.26
CA TRP A 60 -2.46 8.18 0.05
C TRP A 60 -1.93 7.03 -0.82
N VAL A 61 -2.35 5.81 -0.53
CA VAL A 61 -1.98 4.65 -1.35
C VAL A 61 -2.56 4.77 -2.77
N HIS A 62 -3.79 5.28 -2.88
CA HIS A 62 -4.44 5.53 -4.17
C HIS A 62 -3.58 6.47 -5.03
N ALA A 63 -3.04 7.53 -4.40
CA ALA A 63 -2.14 8.47 -5.08
C ALA A 63 -0.87 7.76 -5.59
N TYR A 64 -0.25 6.96 -4.74
CA TYR A 64 0.94 6.20 -5.10
C TYR A 64 0.67 5.28 -6.30
N LEU A 65 -0.48 4.61 -6.33
CA LEU A 65 -0.82 3.72 -7.43
C LEU A 65 -0.95 4.46 -8.76
N HIS A 66 -1.55 5.66 -8.75
CA HIS A 66 -1.64 6.47 -9.96
C HIS A 66 -0.27 7.02 -10.39
N ARG A 67 0.58 7.36 -9.43
CA ARG A 67 1.95 7.74 -9.73
C ARG A 67 2.68 6.60 -10.43
N LYS A 68 2.52 5.39 -9.94
CA LYS A 68 3.17 4.20 -10.50
C LYS A 68 2.73 3.92 -11.93
N GLU A 69 1.46 4.11 -12.24
CA GLU A 69 0.98 3.90 -13.61
C GLU A 69 1.30 5.07 -14.54
N GLY A 70 1.86 6.16 -14.01
CA GLY A 70 2.25 7.31 -14.82
C GLY A 70 1.17 8.38 -14.97
N ASP A 71 0.04 8.24 -14.28
CA ASP A 71 -1.03 9.24 -14.30
C ASP A 71 -0.77 10.27 -13.21
N ILE A 72 0.17 11.18 -13.48
CA ILE A 72 0.66 12.14 -12.48
C ILE A 72 -0.42 13.13 -12.08
N TRP A 73 -1.27 13.58 -13.02
CA TRP A 73 -2.34 14.51 -12.69
C TRP A 73 -3.29 13.90 -11.64
N ASN A 74 -3.67 12.65 -11.86
CA ASN A 74 -4.57 11.92 -10.95
C ASN A 74 -3.87 11.63 -9.62
N ALA A 75 -2.58 11.27 -9.68
CA ALA A 75 -1.78 11.05 -8.47
C ALA A 75 -1.77 12.32 -7.60
N ASP A 76 -1.50 13.47 -8.20
CA ASP A 76 -1.43 14.72 -7.45
C ASP A 76 -2.78 15.10 -6.84
N TYR A 77 -3.87 14.80 -7.53
CA TYR A 77 -5.22 14.99 -6.97
C TYR A 77 -5.38 14.20 -5.65
N TRP A 78 -4.99 12.92 -5.68
CA TRP A 78 -5.14 12.06 -4.50
C TRP A 78 -4.13 12.39 -3.40
N TYR A 79 -2.90 12.79 -3.76
CA TYR A 79 -1.95 13.29 -2.75
C TYR A 79 -2.54 14.49 -2.01
N ARG A 80 -3.11 15.44 -2.73
CA ARG A 80 -3.73 16.61 -2.09
C ARG A 80 -4.87 16.22 -1.18
N LYS A 81 -5.72 15.29 -1.61
CA LYS A 81 -6.81 14.80 -0.78
C LYS A 81 -6.31 14.15 0.50
N ALA A 82 -5.21 13.44 0.42
CA ALA A 82 -4.60 12.79 1.59
C ALA A 82 -3.82 13.76 2.47
N GLY A 83 -3.67 15.01 2.05
CA GLY A 83 -2.86 15.99 2.79
C GLY A 83 -1.37 15.71 2.64
N LYS A 84 -0.96 15.12 1.54
CA LYS A 84 0.42 14.75 1.25
C LYS A 84 0.92 15.44 -0.01
N ALA A 85 2.23 15.49 -0.16
CA ALA A 85 2.85 15.94 -1.40
C ALA A 85 3.46 14.73 -2.11
N ARG A 86 3.46 14.76 -3.44
CA ARG A 86 4.12 13.70 -4.21
C ARG A 86 5.62 13.74 -3.87
N PRO A 87 6.19 12.63 -3.39
CA PRO A 87 7.59 12.64 -2.95
C PRO A 87 8.55 12.59 -4.14
N ASP A 88 9.77 13.07 -3.88
CA ASP A 88 10.87 13.04 -4.87
C ASP A 88 11.81 11.87 -4.53
N ILE A 89 11.25 10.67 -4.52
CA ILE A 89 11.99 9.42 -4.27
C ILE A 89 11.50 8.38 -5.28
N SER A 90 12.22 7.25 -5.36
CA SER A 90 11.81 6.17 -6.26
C SER A 90 10.49 5.55 -5.82
N LEU A 91 9.81 4.87 -6.75
CA LEU A 91 8.58 4.15 -6.44
C LEU A 91 8.81 3.06 -5.38
N GLY A 92 9.94 2.36 -5.46
CA GLY A 92 10.28 1.35 -4.46
C GLY A 92 10.50 1.93 -3.08
N GLU A 93 11.12 3.09 -3.01
CA GLU A 93 11.33 3.78 -1.74
C GLU A 93 10.01 4.29 -1.16
N GLU A 94 9.14 4.82 -2.02
CA GLU A 94 7.82 5.26 -1.58
C GLU A 94 6.99 4.10 -1.06
N TRP A 95 7.02 2.95 -1.75
CA TRP A 95 6.31 1.75 -1.30
C TRP A 95 6.75 1.36 0.12
N LYS A 96 8.06 1.32 0.35
CA LYS A 96 8.59 0.98 1.68
C LYS A 96 8.18 1.99 2.74
N GLN A 97 8.24 3.27 2.40
CA GLN A 97 7.84 4.34 3.31
C GLN A 97 6.36 4.21 3.69
N LEU A 98 5.51 3.95 2.70
CA LEU A 98 4.08 3.75 2.94
C LEU A 98 3.83 2.56 3.87
N VAL A 99 4.48 1.43 3.60
CA VAL A 99 4.32 0.25 4.45
C VAL A 99 4.74 0.56 5.88
N LEU A 100 5.91 1.19 6.05
CA LEU A 100 6.42 1.52 7.39
C LEU A 100 5.46 2.42 8.16
N GLU A 101 4.97 3.47 7.52
CA GLU A 101 4.07 4.40 8.19
C GLU A 101 2.71 3.77 8.49
N LEU A 102 2.18 2.98 7.56
CA LEU A 102 0.86 2.37 7.76
C LEU A 102 0.87 1.21 8.76
N LEU A 103 2.00 0.52 8.91
CA LEU A 103 2.14 -0.49 9.95
C LEU A 103 2.17 0.13 11.35
N ASN A 104 2.60 1.38 11.45
CA ASN A 104 2.69 2.10 12.73
C ASN A 104 1.47 2.98 13.02
N ALA A 105 0.51 3.00 12.13
CA ALA A 105 -0.68 3.84 12.27
C ALA A 105 -1.72 3.24 13.22
#